data_f04c3bbd54beeecd2775701c5026454c
#
_entry.id   f04c3bbd54beeecd2775701c5026454c
#
_cell.length_a   1.000
_cell.length_b   1.000
_cell.length_c   1.000
_cell.angle_alpha   90.00
_cell.angle_beta   90.00
_cell.angle_gamma   90.00
#
_symmetry.space_group_name_H-M   'P 1'
#
loop_
_entity.id
_entity.type
_entity.pdbx_description
1 polymer ?
#
loop_
_entity_poly.entity_id
_entity_poly.type
_entity_poly.pdbx_seq_one_letter_code
_entity_poly.pdbx_strand_id
1 'polypeptide(L)' 'MTAPGNRGGFLQKGSYMLCTVIDIRGDYAFVKYDDTGVVSEVAIALLPFGIDVGDRLKFENYEFTQI' A
#
# COMPACT_ATOMS: atom_id res chain seq x y z
N MET A 1 -16.12 -8.05 19.42
CA MET A 1 -16.13 -7.54 19.42
C MET A 1 -15.72 -7.36 19.23
N THR A 2 -15.75 -7.55 19.01
CA THR A 2 -15.62 -7.09 18.82
C THR A 2 -15.30 -6.92 18.42
N ALA A 3 -15.49 -7.09 18.31
CA ALA A 3 -15.51 -6.57 18.08
C ALA A 3 -15.34 -6.31 17.69
N PRO A 4 -15.47 -6.36 17.60
CA PRO A 4 -15.50 -5.68 17.34
C PRO A 4 -15.31 -5.15 17.13
N GLY A 5 -15.40 -5.14 17.09
CA GLY A 5 -15.55 -4.32 17.05
C GLY A 5 -15.16 -3.81 16.81
N ASN A 6 -15.21 -3.78 16.70
CA ASN A 6 -14.97 -3.00 16.65
C ASN A 6 -14.42 -2.84 16.41
N ARG A 7 -14.77 -3.25 16.20
CA ARG A 7 -14.38 -2.68 16.02
C ARG A 7 -14.23 -2.11 15.71
N GLY A 8 -14.26 -1.87 15.64
CA GLY A 8 -14.32 -0.98 15.36
C GLY A 8 -14.05 -0.30 15.09
N GLY A 9 -14.34 -0.23 15.10
CA GLY A 9 -14.25 0.64 15.00
C GLY A 9 -13.73 1.06 14.89
N PHE A 10 -13.80 0.91 14.93
CA PHE A 10 -13.08 1.51 14.81
C PHE A 10 -12.68 1.75 14.16
N LEU A 11 -13.21 1.65 13.76
CA LEU A 11 -12.72 2.04 13.09
C LEU A 11 -11.90 2.51 12.68
N GLN A 12 -11.88 2.11 12.36
CA GLN A 12 -10.99 2.84 12.19
C GLN A 12 -10.89 3.62 10.99
N LYS A 13 -11.23 4.62 10.82
CA LYS A 13 -11.12 5.39 9.66
C LYS A 13 -9.76 6.00 9.57
N GLY A 14 -9.30 6.35 8.38
CA GLY A 14 -7.98 6.89 8.22
C GLY A 14 -6.87 5.87 8.35
N SER A 15 -7.22 4.63 8.36
CA SER A 15 -6.23 3.56 8.45
C SER A 15 -5.62 3.32 7.09
N TYR A 16 -4.34 3.59 6.95
CA TYR A 16 -3.65 3.37 5.67
C TYR A 16 -2.19 3.04 5.94
N MET A 17 -1.52 2.55 4.91
CA MET A 17 -0.09 2.24 4.99
C MET A 17 0.63 3.01 3.92
N LEU A 18 1.78 3.55 4.27
CA LEU A 18 2.64 4.22 3.29
C LEU A 18 3.69 3.24 2.82
N CYS A 19 3.99 3.29 1.54
CA CYS A 19 5.01 2.43 0.97
C CYS A 19 5.79 3.17 -0.10
N THR A 20 6.94 2.61 -0.46
CA THR A 20 7.85 3.19 -1.44
C THR A 20 8.15 2.14 -2.49
N VAL A 21 8.11 2.54 -3.75
CA VAL A 21 8.50 1.65 -4.83
C VAL A 21 10.02 1.55 -4.82
N ILE A 22 10.54 0.35 -4.62
CA ILE A 22 11.98 0.15 -4.51
C ILE A 22 12.57 -0.52 -5.74
N ASP A 23 11.76 -1.16 -6.57
CA ASP A 23 12.23 -1.80 -7.79
C ASP A 23 11.05 -2.07 -8.72
N ILE A 24 11.33 -2.19 -10.01
CA ILE A 24 10.31 -2.53 -11.00
C ILE A 24 10.92 -3.58 -11.90
N ARG A 25 10.23 -4.70 -12.06
CA ARG A 25 10.69 -5.80 -12.90
C ARG A 25 9.57 -6.32 -13.76
N GLY A 26 9.68 -6.10 -15.07
CA GLY A 26 8.66 -6.55 -16.00
C GLY A 26 7.31 -5.96 -15.64
N ASP A 27 6.35 -6.82 -15.34
CA ASP A 27 4.99 -6.41 -15.03
C ASP A 27 4.75 -6.23 -13.53
N TYR A 28 5.80 -6.29 -12.73
CA TYR A 28 5.68 -6.24 -11.27
C TYR A 28 6.56 -5.15 -10.69
N ALA A 29 6.08 -4.55 -9.63
CA ALA A 29 6.84 -3.60 -8.85
C ALA A 29 7.01 -4.16 -7.45
N PHE A 30 8.14 -3.83 -6.82
CA PHE A 30 8.38 -4.19 -5.43
C PHE A 30 8.17 -2.94 -4.60
N VAL A 31 7.27 -3.04 -3.63
CA VAL A 31 6.97 -1.93 -2.73
C VAL A 31 7.35 -2.33 -1.32
N LYS A 32 7.93 -1.39 -0.60
CA LYS A 32 8.32 -1.60 0.78
C LYS A 32 7.40 -0.78 1.67
N TYR A 33 6.74 -1.45 2.60
CA TYR A 33 5.88 -0.78 3.56
C TYR A 33 6.73 -0.11 4.62
N ASP A 34 6.51 1.17 4.79
CA ASP A 34 7.35 1.98 5.67
C ASP A 34 7.31 1.53 7.12
N ASP A 35 6.13 1.13 7.59
CA ASP A 35 5.95 0.74 8.99
C ASP A 35 6.67 -0.54 9.35
N THR A 36 6.54 -1.54 8.50
CA THR A 36 7.02 -2.89 8.81
C THR A 36 8.32 -3.23 8.13
N GLY A 37 8.66 -2.51 7.06
CA GLY A 37 9.80 -2.86 6.25
C GLY A 37 9.58 -4.07 5.35
N VAL A 38 8.36 -4.59 5.31
CA VAL A 38 8.02 -5.72 4.46
C VAL A 38 8.03 -5.29 3.01
N VAL A 39 8.58 -6.12 2.14
CA VAL A 39 8.60 -5.90 0.70
C VAL A 39 7.57 -6.82 0.07
N SER A 40 6.74 -6.24 -0.79
CA SER A 40 5.67 -6.96 -1.44
C SER A 40 5.79 -6.80 -2.95
N GLU A 41 5.52 -7.87 -3.68
CA GLU A 41 5.50 -7.83 -5.14
C GLU A 41 4.07 -7.54 -5.58
N VAL A 42 3.89 -6.49 -6.38
CA VAL A 42 2.56 -6.03 -6.78
C VAL A 42 2.54 -5.85 -8.29
N ALA A 43 1.50 -6.35 -8.93
CA ALA A 43 1.34 -6.15 -10.37
C ALA A 43 1.21 -4.66 -10.68
N ILE A 44 1.95 -4.20 -11.68
CA ILE A 44 1.93 -2.78 -12.06
C ILE A 44 0.53 -2.34 -12.44
N ALA A 45 -0.27 -3.24 -12.99
CA ALA A 45 -1.64 -2.93 -13.37
C ALA A 45 -2.51 -2.49 -12.19
N LEU A 46 -2.10 -2.83 -10.97
CA LEU A 46 -2.84 -2.45 -9.76
C LEU A 46 -2.35 -1.14 -9.16
N LEU A 47 -1.34 -0.54 -9.77
CA LEU A 47 -0.71 0.67 -9.25
C LEU A 47 -1.10 1.87 -10.10
N PRO A 48 -0.94 3.08 -9.57
CA PRO A 48 -1.22 4.28 -10.37
C PRO A 48 -0.36 4.31 -11.62
N PHE A 49 -0.92 4.85 -12.68
CA PHE A 49 -0.22 4.95 -13.95
C PHE A 49 1.03 5.82 -13.80
N GLY A 50 2.10 5.38 -14.42
CA GLY A 50 3.32 6.18 -14.49
C GLY A 50 4.20 6.15 -13.25
N ILE A 51 4.02 5.17 -12.38
CA ILE A 51 4.88 5.06 -11.20
C ILE A 51 6.30 4.69 -11.62
N ASP A 52 7.23 5.04 -10.74
CA ASP A 52 8.63 4.75 -10.96
C ASP A 52 9.29 4.44 -9.63
N VAL A 53 10.50 3.91 -9.69
CA VAL A 53 11.29 3.64 -8.49
C VAL A 53 11.48 4.94 -7.70
N GLY A 54 11.25 4.86 -6.41
CA GLY A 54 11.34 6.02 -5.53
C GLY A 54 10.02 6.70 -5.26
N ASP A 55 8.98 6.36 -6.01
CA ASP A 55 7.67 6.96 -5.80
C ASP A 55 7.06 6.46 -4.50
N ARG A 56 6.31 7.35 -3.86
CA ARG A 56 5.64 7.03 -2.62
C ARG A 56 4.17 6.74 -2.90
N LEU A 57 3.65 5.74 -2.22
CA LEU A 57 2.28 5.30 -2.41
C LEU A 57 1.57 5.21 -1.07
N LYS A 58 0.25 5.37 -1.12
CA LYS A 58 -0.61 5.14 0.02
C LYS A 58 -1.49 3.95 -0.29
N PHE A 59 -1.50 2.95 0.57
CA PHE A 59 -2.36 1.79 0.44
C PHE A 59 -3.52 1.91 1.41
N GLU A 60 -4.72 2.01 0.86
CA GLU A 60 -5.92 2.21 1.66
C GLU A 60 -7.08 1.56 0.93
N ASN A 61 -7.93 0.85 1.65
CA ASN A 61 -9.09 0.17 1.07
C ASN A 61 -8.72 -0.73 -0.10
N TYR A 62 -7.60 -1.42 0.04
CA TYR A 62 -7.09 -2.36 -0.97
C TYR A 62 -6.71 -1.68 -2.29
N GLU A 63 -6.43 -0.38 -2.24
CA GLU A 63 -6.00 0.39 -3.40
C GLU A 63 -4.71 1.12 -3.12
N PHE A 64 -3.88 1.26 -4.15
CA PHE A 64 -2.68 2.08 -4.09
C PHE A 64 -2.94 3.39 -4.80
N THR A 65 -2.58 4.48 -4.14
CA THR A 65 -2.64 5.81 -4.76
C THR A 65 -1.29 6.48 -4.58
N GLN A 66 -0.93 7.32 -5.55
CA GLN A 66 0.33 8.05 -5.50
C GLN A 66 0.13 9.33 -4.67
N ILE A 67 1.09 9.59 -3.83
CA ILE A 67 1.05 10.79 -2.98
C ILE A 67 2.16 11.75 -3.33
#